data_f40a5ac75a5371c150e90b97f025990e
#
_entry.id   f40a5ac75a5371c150e90b97f025990e
#
_cell.length_a   1.000
_cell.length_b   1.000
_cell.length_c   1.000
_cell.angle_alpha   90.00
_cell.angle_beta   90.00
_cell.angle_gamma   90.00
#
_symmetry.space_group_name_H-M   'P 1'
#
loop_
_entity.id
_entity.type
_entity.pdbx_description
1 polymer ?
#
loop_
_entity_poly.entity_id
_entity_poly.type
_entity_poly.pdbx_seq_one_letter_code
_entity_poly.pdbx_strand_id
1 'polypeptide(L)'
;METKVNKNQIKIGNIIINSRVSLAPLAGITDFVLRKLIREYSPTCLLTTEMISSEALVQKPDANISYTDEKESPAAFQIEGHKPELMAKSAKILADKADIIDIKIPV
;
A
#
# COMPACT_ATOMS: atom_id res chain seq x y z
N MET A 1 -2.88 26.19 -4.34
CA MET A 1 -1.58 26.26 -5.06
C MET A 1 -1.14 24.84 -5.37
N GLU A 2 -0.94 24.54 -6.65
CA GLU A 2 -0.47 23.22 -7.03
C GLU A 2 0.99 23.05 -6.65
N THR A 3 1.32 21.96 -5.96
CA THR A 3 2.69 21.61 -5.67
C THR A 3 3.30 21.00 -6.93
N LYS A 4 4.27 21.66 -7.50
CA LYS A 4 5.00 21.13 -8.65
C LYS A 4 5.95 20.05 -8.18
N VAL A 5 5.91 18.90 -8.84
CA VAL A 5 6.88 17.84 -8.60
C VAL A 5 8.02 17.96 -9.61
N ASN A 6 9.22 17.59 -9.18
CA ASN A 6 10.36 17.54 -10.08
C ASN A 6 10.41 16.17 -10.79
N LYS A 7 11.38 16.01 -11.71
CA LYS A 7 11.51 14.80 -12.52
C LYS A 7 11.81 13.54 -11.72
N ASN A 8 12.25 13.68 -10.46
CA ASN A 8 12.57 12.54 -9.59
C ASN A 8 11.48 12.25 -8.58
N GLN A 9 10.32 12.89 -8.73
CA GLN A 9 9.20 12.74 -7.83
C GLN A 9 7.97 12.25 -8.58
N ILE A 10 7.08 11.58 -7.85
CA ILE A 10 5.76 11.15 -8.33
C ILE A 10 4.74 11.69 -7.35
N LYS A 11 3.66 12.26 -7.86
CA LYS A 11 2.54 12.73 -7.05
C LYS A 11 1.33 11.85 -7.28
N ILE A 12 0.78 11.28 -6.21
CA ILE A 12 -0.45 10.49 -6.23
C ILE A 12 -1.39 11.11 -5.22
N GLY A 13 -2.48 11.73 -5.70
CA GLY A 13 -3.34 12.54 -4.84
C GLY A 13 -2.54 13.65 -4.19
N ASN A 14 -2.54 13.70 -2.87
CA ASN A 14 -1.76 14.67 -2.09
C ASN A 14 -0.41 14.11 -1.61
N ILE A 15 -0.10 12.88 -1.99
CA ILE A 15 1.13 12.20 -1.55
C ILE A 15 2.22 12.44 -2.59
N ILE A 16 3.37 12.95 -2.14
CA ILE A 16 4.54 13.11 -2.98
C ILE A 16 5.55 12.04 -2.62
N ILE A 17 5.92 11.23 -3.60
CA ILE A 17 6.90 10.16 -3.45
C ILE A 17 8.21 10.64 -4.05
N ASN A 18 9.26 10.69 -3.23
CA ASN A 18 10.58 11.19 -3.63
C ASN A 18 11.41 10.08 -4.30
N SER A 19 10.77 9.34 -5.17
CA SER A 19 11.40 8.25 -5.93
C SER A 19 10.59 7.98 -7.18
N ARG A 20 11.23 7.48 -8.20
CA ARG A 20 10.57 7.00 -9.42
C ARG A 20 10.48 5.48 -9.45
N VAL A 21 10.92 4.83 -8.40
CA VAL A 21 10.90 3.37 -8.26
C VAL A 21 9.90 2.99 -7.20
N SER A 22 9.12 1.95 -7.46
CA SER A 22 8.20 1.39 -6.50
C SER A 22 8.33 -0.13 -6.48
N LEU A 23 8.04 -0.72 -5.32
CA LEU A 23 8.00 -2.17 -5.19
C LEU A 23 6.62 -2.65 -5.59
N ALA A 24 6.56 -3.50 -6.63
CA ALA A 24 5.32 -4.12 -7.06
C ALA A 24 4.82 -5.13 -6.02
N PRO A 25 3.50 -5.28 -5.87
CA PRO A 25 2.94 -6.28 -4.95
C PRO A 25 3.13 -7.69 -5.50
N LEU A 26 3.74 -8.58 -4.72
CA LEU A 26 3.98 -9.97 -5.09
C LEU A 26 3.58 -10.88 -3.93
N ALA A 27 2.50 -11.65 -4.11
CA ALA A 27 1.99 -12.54 -3.08
C ALA A 27 3.06 -13.54 -2.63
N GLY A 28 3.23 -13.69 -1.33
CA GLY A 28 4.23 -14.57 -0.74
C GLY A 28 5.66 -14.04 -0.80
N ILE A 29 5.87 -12.88 -1.42
CA ILE A 29 7.21 -12.31 -1.62
C ILE A 29 7.35 -10.95 -0.94
N THR A 30 6.44 -10.01 -1.20
CA THR A 30 6.52 -8.65 -0.64
C THR A 30 5.88 -8.57 0.75
N ASP A 31 6.34 -9.44 1.64
CA ASP A 31 5.93 -9.44 3.02
C ASP A 31 6.63 -8.32 3.82
N PHE A 32 6.28 -8.20 5.08
CA PHE A 32 6.85 -7.19 5.96
C PHE A 32 8.38 -7.26 6.03
N VAL A 33 8.92 -8.47 6.08
CA VAL A 33 10.37 -8.67 6.21
C VAL A 33 11.11 -8.13 4.98
N LEU A 34 10.62 -8.49 3.79
CA LEU A 34 11.24 -8.00 2.56
C LEU A 34 11.06 -6.49 2.41
N ARG A 35 9.88 -5.97 2.70
CA ARG A 35 9.64 -4.51 2.61
C ARG A 35 10.55 -3.74 3.57
N LYS A 36 10.74 -4.26 4.78
CA LYS A 36 11.65 -3.65 5.74
C LYS A 36 13.08 -3.61 5.23
N LEU A 37 13.53 -4.70 4.64
CA LEU A 37 14.86 -4.78 4.05
C LEU A 37 15.03 -3.78 2.92
N ILE A 38 14.06 -3.72 2.01
CA ILE A 38 14.11 -2.78 0.87
C ILE A 38 14.14 -1.34 1.35
N ARG A 39 13.39 -1.01 2.40
CA ARG A 39 13.38 0.34 2.96
C ARG A 39 14.75 0.77 3.47
N GLU A 40 15.57 -0.15 3.97
CA GLU A 40 16.93 0.16 4.39
C GLU A 40 17.80 0.61 3.22
N TYR A 41 17.59 0.02 2.04
CA TYR A 41 18.34 0.37 0.83
C TYR A 41 17.72 1.50 0.03
N SER A 42 16.42 1.70 0.16
CA SER A 42 15.68 2.74 -0.56
C SER A 42 14.73 3.46 0.38
N PRO A 43 15.21 4.53 1.04
CA PRO A 43 14.39 5.23 2.05
C PRO A 43 13.14 5.89 1.52
N THR A 44 13.04 6.15 0.22
CA THR A 44 11.98 6.98 -0.35
C THR A 44 11.07 6.28 -1.36
N CYS A 45 11.41 5.06 -1.79
CA CYS A 45 10.56 4.36 -2.76
C CYS A 45 9.19 4.01 -2.17
N LEU A 46 8.18 3.88 -3.04
CA LEU A 46 6.86 3.41 -2.62
C LEU A 46 6.91 1.89 -2.43
N LEU A 47 6.54 1.43 -1.25
CA LEU A 47 6.43 0.00 -0.96
C LEU A 47 4.96 -0.40 -1.01
N THR A 48 4.65 -1.48 -1.74
CA THR A 48 3.29 -2.00 -1.83
C THR A 48 3.22 -3.35 -1.11
N THR A 49 2.21 -3.52 -0.28
CA THR A 49 2.01 -4.76 0.46
C THR A 49 1.61 -5.90 -0.45
N GLU A 50 1.71 -7.12 0.06
CA GLU A 50 1.04 -8.25 -0.55
C GLU A 50 -0.46 -7.96 -0.66
N MET A 51 -1.12 -8.68 -1.57
CA MET A 51 -2.54 -8.60 -1.79
C MET A 51 -3.32 -8.99 -0.53
N ILE A 52 -4.22 -8.11 -0.09
CA ILE A 52 -5.07 -8.33 1.07
C ILE A 52 -6.48 -8.65 0.57
N SER A 53 -7.01 -9.79 0.99
CA SER A 53 -8.40 -10.15 0.68
C SER A 53 -9.36 -9.21 1.39
N SER A 54 -10.22 -8.53 0.64
CA SER A 54 -11.23 -7.64 1.21
C SER A 54 -12.25 -8.41 2.06
N GLU A 55 -12.62 -9.60 1.63
CA GLU A 55 -13.55 -10.44 2.41
C GLU A 55 -12.95 -10.85 3.76
N ALA A 56 -11.70 -11.30 3.75
CA ALA A 56 -11.03 -11.71 4.98
C ALA A 56 -10.84 -10.52 5.93
N LEU A 57 -10.47 -9.37 5.40
CA LEU A 57 -10.24 -8.17 6.21
C LEU A 57 -11.54 -7.68 6.89
N VAL A 58 -12.66 -7.69 6.16
CA VAL A 58 -13.95 -7.26 6.72
C VAL A 58 -14.42 -8.24 7.80
N GLN A 59 -14.19 -9.55 7.62
CA GLN A 59 -14.55 -10.55 8.61
C GLN A 59 -13.73 -10.44 9.89
N LYS A 60 -12.45 -10.14 9.77
CA LYS A 60 -11.52 -10.04 10.89
C LYS A 60 -10.67 -8.77 10.77
N PRO A 61 -11.25 -7.59 11.08
CA PRO A 61 -10.54 -6.33 10.91
C PRO A 61 -9.28 -6.21 11.77
N ASP A 62 -9.25 -6.92 12.90
CA ASP A 62 -8.10 -6.89 13.82
C ASP A 62 -7.03 -7.93 13.49
N ALA A 63 -7.28 -8.77 12.48
CA ALA A 63 -6.28 -9.75 12.07
C ALA A 63 -5.08 -9.04 11.46
N ASN A 64 -3.88 -9.54 11.80
CA ASN A 64 -2.64 -8.99 11.27
C ASN A 64 -2.38 -9.52 9.86
N ILE A 65 -3.22 -9.12 8.89
CA ILE A 65 -3.18 -9.61 7.52
C ILE A 65 -1.99 -9.02 6.77
N SER A 66 -1.71 -7.75 7.01
CA SER A 66 -0.53 -7.10 6.43
C SER A 66 0.15 -6.24 7.49
N TYR A 67 1.15 -6.82 8.12
CA TYR A 67 1.89 -6.10 9.15
C TYR A 67 2.77 -5.02 8.51
N THR A 68 2.71 -3.82 9.10
CA THR A 68 3.58 -2.72 8.71
C THR A 68 4.03 -1.94 9.95
N ASP A 69 5.05 -1.10 9.79
CA ASP A 69 5.41 -0.13 10.80
C ASP A 69 5.50 1.28 10.19
N GLU A 70 5.67 2.29 11.03
CA GLU A 70 5.70 3.69 10.59
C GLU A 70 6.83 3.97 9.60
N LYS A 71 7.89 3.20 9.63
CA LYS A 71 9.05 3.40 8.76
C LYS A 71 8.79 2.95 7.33
N GLU A 72 7.72 2.21 7.08
CA GLU A 72 7.37 1.81 5.72
C GLU A 72 6.80 2.94 4.88
N SER A 73 6.36 4.02 5.48
CA SER A 73 5.82 5.15 4.71
C SER A 73 6.90 5.74 3.77
N PRO A 74 6.59 6.02 2.50
CA PRO A 74 5.28 5.89 1.85
C PRO A 74 4.96 4.43 1.49
N ALA A 75 3.77 3.99 1.88
CA ALA A 75 3.34 2.62 1.66
C ALA A 75 1.95 2.58 1.04
N ALA A 76 1.78 1.68 0.07
CA ALA A 76 0.50 1.36 -0.53
C ALA A 76 0.03 0.00 -0.01
N PHE A 77 -1.22 -0.08 0.39
CA PHE A 77 -1.84 -1.35 0.79
C PHE A 77 -2.72 -1.82 -0.35
N GLN A 78 -2.40 -2.98 -0.90
CA GLN A 78 -3.18 -3.55 -1.99
C GLN A 78 -4.31 -4.41 -1.46
N ILE A 79 -5.54 -4.08 -1.87
CA ILE A 79 -6.71 -4.89 -1.55
C ILE A 79 -7.26 -5.53 -2.82
N GLU A 80 -7.77 -6.74 -2.67
CA GLU A 80 -8.37 -7.50 -3.76
C GLU A 80 -9.79 -7.90 -3.41
N GLY A 81 -10.66 -7.92 -4.40
CA GLY A 81 -12.02 -8.37 -4.27
C GLY A 81 -12.85 -7.97 -5.48
N HIS A 82 -14.07 -8.48 -5.53
CA HIS A 82 -15.00 -8.20 -6.62
C HIS A 82 -16.33 -7.60 -6.12
N LYS A 83 -16.47 -7.45 -4.81
CA LYS A 83 -17.67 -6.84 -4.22
C LYS A 83 -17.36 -5.42 -3.79
N PRO A 84 -17.95 -4.41 -4.45
CA PRO A 84 -17.62 -3.01 -4.14
C PRO A 84 -17.82 -2.64 -2.67
N GLU A 85 -18.84 -3.17 -2.02
CA GLU A 85 -19.14 -2.87 -0.61
C GLU A 85 -18.01 -3.34 0.31
N LEU A 86 -17.46 -4.53 0.05
CA LEU A 86 -16.37 -5.07 0.84
C LEU A 86 -15.07 -4.35 0.55
N MET A 87 -14.85 -3.96 -0.70
CA MET A 87 -13.68 -3.16 -1.08
C MET A 87 -13.71 -1.80 -0.37
N ALA A 88 -14.86 -1.13 -0.35
CA ALA A 88 -15.01 0.15 0.33
C ALA A 88 -14.77 0.03 1.84
N LYS A 89 -15.32 -1.00 2.48
CA LYS A 89 -15.09 -1.24 3.91
C LYS A 89 -13.63 -1.54 4.20
N SER A 90 -12.98 -2.33 3.36
CA SER A 90 -11.55 -2.65 3.51
C SER A 90 -10.68 -1.40 3.39
N ALA A 91 -10.95 -0.57 2.40
CA ALA A 91 -10.22 0.69 2.24
C ALA A 91 -10.37 1.59 3.49
N LYS A 92 -11.57 1.64 4.05
CA LYS A 92 -11.83 2.42 5.26
C LYS A 92 -11.06 1.88 6.47
N ILE A 93 -11.01 0.56 6.62
CA ILE A 93 -10.26 -0.08 7.70
C ILE A 93 -8.76 0.26 7.60
N LEU A 94 -8.22 0.29 6.39
CA LEU A 94 -6.79 0.50 6.17
C LEU A 94 -6.38 1.97 6.04
N ALA A 95 -7.35 2.89 5.94
CA ALA A 95 -7.07 4.30 5.65
C ALA A 95 -6.12 4.97 6.66
N ASP A 96 -6.16 4.56 7.92
CA ASP A 96 -5.29 5.12 8.95
C ASP A 96 -3.84 4.63 8.86
N LYS A 97 -3.62 3.52 8.18
CA LYS A 97 -2.30 2.88 8.10
C LYS A 97 -1.61 3.09 6.77
N ALA A 98 -2.38 3.27 5.70
CA ALA A 98 -1.86 3.36 4.35
C ALA A 98 -1.77 4.80 3.88
N ASP A 99 -0.70 5.13 3.18
CA ASP A 99 -0.62 6.41 2.46
C ASP A 99 -1.44 6.33 1.17
N ILE A 100 -1.48 5.15 0.55
CA ILE A 100 -2.17 4.89 -0.71
C ILE A 100 -2.90 3.55 -0.58
N ILE A 101 -4.11 3.49 -1.10
CA ILE A 101 -4.86 2.23 -1.27
C ILE A 101 -4.73 1.81 -2.73
N ASP A 102 -4.18 0.64 -2.95
CA ASP A 102 -4.03 0.04 -4.27
C ASP A 102 -5.15 -0.98 -4.46
N ILE A 103 -5.88 -0.88 -5.55
CA ILE A 103 -7.05 -1.74 -5.81
C ILE A 103 -6.71 -2.70 -6.95
N LYS A 104 -6.73 -3.99 -6.62
CA LYS A 104 -6.61 -5.05 -7.62
C LYS A 104 -7.99 -5.56 -7.98
N ILE A 105 -8.33 -5.43 -9.26
CA ILE A 105 -9.60 -5.90 -9.80
C ILE A 105 -9.31 -7.22 -10.52
N PRO A 106 -9.97 -8.34 -10.10
CA PRO A 106 -9.78 -9.61 -10.80
C PRO A 106 -10.25 -9.52 -12.26
N VAL A 107 -9.51 -10.14 -13.15
CA VAL A 107 -9.86 -10.19 -14.56
C VAL A 107 -10.73 -11.40 -14.83
#